data_0eba6a614203534e26847754a67924c1
#
_entry.id   0eba6a614203534e26847754a67924c1
#
_cell.length_a   1.000
_cell.length_b   1.000
_cell.length_c   1.000
_cell.angle_alpha   90.00
_cell.angle_beta   90.00
_cell.angle_gamma   90.00
#
_symmetry.space_group_name_H-M   'P 1'
#
loop_
_entity.id
_entity.type
_entity.pdbx_description
1 polymer ?
#
loop_
_entity_poly.entity_id
_entity_poly.type
_entity_poly.pdbx_seq_one_letter_code
_entity_poly.pdbx_strand_id
1 'polypeptide(L)'
;MRVVAAAVLLLAFVAPAHAKEWRLGLSYASGVSDVPDLYEDNLRLAGREADVDLQFPVGLAASFLYDWTAEWRTDVGIGPLFAIGGDVKHLEMPLSATIGYNFQPYSRYSPYVRGGFIHHFASGDQYDSSTPGLFLAVGVDFTHFTLELATDQSEVKFDRLFCDTAGDCELGTTELNTYDVLFSFYWRFRLNR
;
A
#
# COMPACT_ATOMS: atom_id res chain seq x y z
N MET A 1 -11.00 -4.32 13.86
CA MET A 1 -10.81 -5.29 12.75
C MET A 1 -12.08 -5.99 12.24
N ARG A 2 -13.06 -6.42 13.07
CA ARG A 2 -14.27 -7.13 12.58
C ARG A 2 -15.22 -6.29 11.71
N VAL A 3 -15.29 -4.98 11.89
CA VAL A 3 -16.21 -4.08 11.16
C VAL A 3 -15.73 -3.79 9.73
N VAL A 4 -14.42 -3.66 9.52
CA VAL A 4 -13.83 -3.39 8.19
C VAL A 4 -13.97 -4.61 7.27
N ALA A 5 -13.75 -5.81 7.79
CA ALA A 5 -13.93 -7.05 7.03
C ALA A 5 -15.39 -7.26 6.59
N ALA A 6 -16.37 -6.88 7.43
CA ALA A 6 -17.79 -6.96 7.11
C ALA A 6 -18.21 -5.95 6.03
N ALA A 7 -17.64 -4.75 6.01
CA ALA A 7 -17.94 -3.72 5.01
C ALA A 7 -17.41 -4.10 3.61
N VAL A 8 -16.22 -4.67 3.54
CA VAL A 8 -15.62 -5.17 2.27
C VAL A 8 -16.41 -6.34 1.72
N LEU A 9 -16.87 -7.25 2.58
CA LEU A 9 -17.73 -8.38 2.18
C LEU A 9 -19.13 -7.92 1.72
N LEU A 10 -19.74 -6.94 2.36
CA LEU A 10 -21.06 -6.42 1.98
C LEU A 10 -21.04 -5.73 0.61
N LEU A 11 -20.00 -4.97 0.27
CA LEU A 11 -19.84 -4.35 -1.06
C LEU A 11 -19.74 -5.39 -2.19
N ALA A 12 -19.21 -6.58 -1.92
CA ALA A 12 -19.10 -7.65 -2.90
C ALA A 12 -20.44 -8.34 -3.24
N PHE A 13 -21.46 -8.23 -2.37
CA PHE A 13 -22.73 -8.97 -2.51
C PHE A 13 -23.90 -8.16 -3.08
N VAL A 14 -23.86 -6.84 -3.11
CA VAL A 14 -25.03 -5.98 -3.41
C VAL A 14 -25.09 -5.48 -4.86
N ALA A 15 -24.16 -5.84 -5.72
CA ALA A 15 -24.07 -5.22 -7.04
C ALA A 15 -24.75 -6.04 -8.16
N PRO A 16 -25.58 -5.40 -9.02
CA PRO A 16 -26.12 -6.01 -10.22
C PRO A 16 -25.03 -6.33 -11.27
N ALA A 17 -25.38 -7.07 -12.29
CA ALA A 17 -24.60 -7.75 -13.33
C ALA A 17 -23.47 -6.98 -14.07
N HIS A 18 -22.67 -6.18 -13.39
CA HIS A 18 -21.50 -5.53 -13.95
C HIS A 18 -20.25 -6.39 -13.77
N ALA A 19 -19.26 -6.21 -14.63
CA ALA A 19 -18.05 -7.02 -14.62
C ALA A 19 -17.31 -6.87 -13.28
N LYS A 20 -17.06 -8.00 -12.65
CA LYS A 20 -16.28 -8.10 -11.41
C LYS A 20 -14.97 -8.80 -11.72
N GLU A 21 -13.90 -8.27 -11.20
CA GLU A 21 -12.57 -8.79 -11.46
C GLU A 21 -11.74 -8.77 -10.18
N TRP A 22 -11.03 -9.85 -9.92
CA TRP A 22 -9.95 -9.89 -8.94
C TRP A 22 -8.62 -9.71 -9.63
N ARG A 23 -7.73 -8.99 -8.97
CA ARG A 23 -6.32 -8.89 -9.34
C ARG A 23 -5.48 -9.37 -8.19
N LEU A 24 -4.49 -10.21 -8.49
CA LEU A 24 -3.46 -10.65 -7.56
C LEU A 24 -2.11 -10.38 -8.19
N GLY A 25 -1.20 -9.80 -7.45
CA GLY A 25 0.06 -9.42 -8.05
C GLY A 25 1.18 -9.15 -7.07
N LEU A 26 2.23 -8.64 -7.65
CA LEU A 26 3.44 -8.22 -6.96
C LEU A 26 3.63 -6.73 -7.19
N SER A 27 4.00 -6.01 -6.14
CA SER A 27 4.32 -4.59 -6.21
C SER A 27 5.69 -4.34 -5.62
N TYR A 28 6.47 -3.51 -6.30
CA TYR A 28 7.72 -2.95 -5.81
C TYR A 28 7.45 -1.52 -5.33
N ALA A 29 7.91 -1.18 -4.13
CA ALA A 29 7.80 0.18 -3.57
C ALA A 29 9.19 0.78 -3.36
N SER A 30 9.37 2.03 -3.79
CA SER A 30 10.68 2.69 -3.73
C SER A 30 11.00 3.32 -2.37
N GLY A 31 9.99 3.69 -1.57
CA GLY A 31 10.17 4.39 -0.30
C GLY A 31 10.31 3.49 0.93
N VAL A 32 10.16 2.18 0.76
CA VAL A 32 10.22 1.21 1.87
C VAL A 32 11.59 1.18 2.58
N SER A 33 12.66 1.67 1.93
CA SER A 33 14.01 1.71 2.51
C SER A 33 14.17 2.66 3.69
N ASP A 34 13.30 3.68 3.81
CA ASP A 34 13.45 4.70 4.85
C ASP A 34 13.03 4.20 6.25
N VAL A 35 12.16 3.19 6.29
CA VAL A 35 11.70 2.59 7.55
C VAL A 35 12.79 1.78 8.24
N PRO A 36 13.52 0.87 7.57
CA PRO A 36 14.69 0.20 8.15
C PRO A 36 15.73 1.16 8.68
N ASP A 37 16.07 2.20 7.92
CA ASP A 37 17.07 3.20 8.30
C ASP A 37 16.66 3.92 9.60
N LEU A 38 15.36 4.24 9.76
CA LEU A 38 14.84 4.82 10.98
C LEU A 38 15.01 3.87 12.20
N TYR A 39 14.70 2.59 12.01
CA TYR A 39 14.86 1.58 13.08
C TYR A 39 16.32 1.40 13.46
N GLU A 40 17.24 1.33 12.48
CA GLU A 40 18.67 1.26 12.74
C GLU A 40 19.19 2.46 13.51
N ASP A 41 18.80 3.68 13.12
CA ASP A 41 19.19 4.90 13.80
C ASP A 41 18.73 4.91 15.26
N ASN A 42 17.50 4.53 15.54
CA ASN A 42 16.97 4.46 16.90
C ASN A 42 17.70 3.43 17.77
N LEU A 43 18.01 2.26 17.21
CA LEU A 43 18.78 1.24 17.95
C LEU A 43 20.21 1.68 18.22
N ARG A 44 20.84 2.32 17.24
CA ARG A 44 22.21 2.87 17.40
C ARG A 44 22.25 3.98 18.44
N LEU A 45 21.26 4.88 18.48
CA LEU A 45 21.13 5.91 19.49
C LEU A 45 20.90 5.31 20.88
N ALA A 46 20.21 4.19 20.97
CA ALA A 46 20.03 3.42 22.22
C ALA A 46 21.27 2.59 22.61
N GLY A 47 22.41 2.72 21.91
CA GLY A 47 23.66 2.00 22.19
C GLY A 47 23.61 0.51 21.84
N ARG A 48 22.71 0.11 20.94
CA ARG A 48 22.54 -1.28 20.47
C ARG A 48 23.10 -1.42 19.06
N GLU A 49 23.77 -2.53 18.78
CA GLU A 49 24.03 -2.95 17.40
C GLU A 49 22.70 -3.38 16.78
N ALA A 50 22.42 -2.87 15.58
CA ALA A 50 21.19 -3.14 14.88
C ALA A 50 21.44 -4.04 13.67
N ASP A 51 20.69 -5.12 13.58
CA ASP A 51 20.55 -5.92 12.38
C ASP A 51 19.07 -5.81 11.94
N VAL A 52 18.82 -4.88 11.02
CA VAL A 52 17.48 -4.61 10.49
C VAL A 52 17.45 -5.04 9.02
N ASP A 53 16.83 -6.17 8.76
CA ASP A 53 16.70 -6.72 7.43
C ASP A 53 15.36 -6.34 6.80
N LEU A 54 15.41 -5.57 5.72
CA LEU A 54 14.26 -5.41 4.82
C LEU A 54 14.04 -6.72 4.06
N GLN A 55 13.12 -7.54 4.53
CA GLN A 55 12.93 -8.88 3.99
C GLN A 55 12.38 -8.89 2.57
N PHE A 56 11.61 -7.87 2.12
CA PHE A 56 11.08 -7.83 0.75
C PHE A 56 10.78 -6.40 0.29
N PRO A 57 11.49 -5.83 -0.69
CA PRO A 57 11.05 -4.63 -1.41
C PRO A 57 9.88 -4.93 -2.36
N VAL A 58 9.56 -6.23 -2.56
CA VAL A 58 8.46 -6.69 -3.42
C VAL A 58 7.40 -7.31 -2.54
N GLY A 59 6.28 -6.62 -2.42
CA GLY A 59 5.14 -7.08 -1.63
C GLY A 59 4.05 -7.74 -2.47
N LEU A 60 3.25 -8.57 -1.82
CA LEU A 60 2.02 -9.12 -2.40
C LEU A 60 0.92 -8.06 -2.37
N ALA A 61 0.20 -7.94 -3.47
CA ALA A 61 -0.94 -7.03 -3.60
C ALA A 61 -2.16 -7.76 -4.16
N ALA A 62 -3.33 -7.36 -3.72
CA ALA A 62 -4.60 -7.86 -4.25
C ALA A 62 -5.57 -6.70 -4.40
N SER A 63 -6.38 -6.70 -5.45
CA SER A 63 -7.47 -5.74 -5.60
C SER A 63 -8.74 -6.38 -6.19
N PHE A 64 -9.85 -5.73 -5.90
CA PHE A 64 -11.16 -6.07 -6.44
C PHE A 64 -11.68 -4.88 -7.25
N LEU A 65 -12.02 -5.14 -8.52
CA LEU A 65 -12.55 -4.14 -9.44
C LEU A 65 -14.03 -4.38 -9.68
N TYR A 66 -14.73 -3.28 -9.73
CA TYR A 66 -16.13 -3.21 -10.08
C TYR A 66 -16.35 -2.18 -11.20
N ASP A 67 -16.73 -2.61 -12.38
CA ASP A 67 -17.02 -1.74 -13.52
C ASP A 67 -18.46 -1.25 -13.44
N TRP A 68 -18.68 0.07 -13.36
CA TRP A 68 -20.02 0.70 -13.41
C TRP A 68 -20.48 0.85 -14.85
N THR A 69 -19.54 1.29 -15.69
CA THR A 69 -19.69 1.37 -17.15
C THR A 69 -18.48 0.71 -17.80
N ALA A 70 -18.37 0.81 -19.12
CA ALA A 70 -17.16 0.36 -19.81
C ALA A 70 -15.92 1.21 -19.44
N GLU A 71 -16.14 2.49 -19.15
CA GLU A 71 -15.08 3.47 -18.88
C GLU A 71 -14.80 3.63 -17.37
N TRP A 72 -15.86 3.62 -16.54
CA TRP A 72 -15.73 3.92 -15.10
C TRP A 72 -15.74 2.68 -14.24
N ARG A 73 -14.82 2.65 -13.28
CA ARG A 73 -14.69 1.55 -12.31
C ARG A 73 -14.35 2.03 -10.91
N THR A 74 -14.65 1.22 -9.92
CA THR A 74 -14.10 1.30 -8.56
C THR A 74 -13.10 0.17 -8.37
N ASP A 75 -12.01 0.46 -7.68
CA ASP A 75 -11.00 -0.50 -7.29
C ASP A 75 -10.78 -0.38 -5.76
N VAL A 76 -10.85 -1.51 -5.06
CA VAL A 76 -10.51 -1.61 -3.64
C VAL A 76 -9.36 -2.59 -3.52
N GLY A 77 -8.22 -2.12 -3.04
CA GLY A 77 -6.97 -2.87 -3.01
C GLY A 77 -6.37 -3.00 -1.62
N ILE A 78 -5.63 -4.06 -1.43
CA ILE A 78 -4.78 -4.33 -0.27
C ILE A 78 -3.37 -4.58 -0.78
N GLY A 79 -2.39 -3.96 -0.14
CA GLY A 79 -0.99 -4.14 -0.44
C GLY A 79 -0.37 -2.99 -1.25
N PRO A 80 0.94 -3.08 -1.45
CA PRO A 80 1.79 -4.21 -1.13
C PRO A 80 1.97 -4.44 0.38
N LEU A 81 2.02 -5.71 0.78
CA LEU A 81 2.32 -6.10 2.15
C LEU A 81 3.84 -6.08 2.33
N PHE A 82 4.32 -5.32 3.31
CA PHE A 82 5.73 -5.26 3.68
C PHE A 82 5.96 -5.81 5.07
N ALA A 83 7.07 -6.50 5.25
CA ALA A 83 7.52 -6.98 6.55
C ALA A 83 9.01 -6.69 6.71
N ILE A 84 9.36 -6.14 7.88
CA ILE A 84 10.73 -5.96 8.33
C ILE A 84 10.97 -6.96 9.45
N GLY A 85 12.12 -7.60 9.43
CA GLY A 85 12.54 -8.59 10.41
C GLY A 85 13.91 -8.22 10.99
N GLY A 86 14.48 -9.11 11.78
CA GLY A 86 15.72 -8.90 12.51
C GLY A 86 15.45 -8.55 13.98
N ASP A 87 16.16 -7.54 14.50
CA ASP A 87 16.01 -7.06 15.88
C ASP A 87 14.72 -6.26 16.13
N VAL A 88 14.02 -5.87 15.07
CA VAL A 88 12.73 -5.18 15.11
C VAL A 88 11.71 -5.91 14.23
N LYS A 89 10.45 -5.74 14.57
CA LYS A 89 9.34 -6.31 13.79
C LYS A 89 8.45 -5.18 13.31
N HIS A 90 8.20 -5.16 12.02
CA HIS A 90 7.25 -4.24 11.40
C HIS A 90 6.49 -4.95 10.29
N LEU A 91 5.18 -4.77 10.27
CA LEU A 91 4.29 -5.24 9.22
C LEU A 91 3.42 -4.08 8.78
N GLU A 92 3.38 -3.82 7.49
CA GLU A 92 2.56 -2.79 6.90
C GLU A 92 1.62 -3.36 5.85
N MET A 93 0.37 -2.91 5.89
CA MET A 93 -0.71 -3.34 5.00
C MET A 93 -1.49 -2.10 4.52
N PRO A 94 -1.16 -1.53 3.37
CA PRO A 94 -1.94 -0.47 2.76
C PRO A 94 -3.31 -0.98 2.29
N LEU A 95 -4.35 -0.20 2.55
CA LEU A 95 -5.70 -0.39 2.02
C LEU A 95 -6.06 0.82 1.17
N SER A 96 -6.40 0.61 -0.09
CA SER A 96 -6.79 1.68 -1.01
C SER A 96 -8.24 1.52 -1.50
N ALA A 97 -8.90 2.65 -1.74
CA ALA A 97 -10.20 2.73 -2.39
C ALA A 97 -10.17 3.85 -3.44
N THR A 98 -10.35 3.50 -4.69
CA THR A 98 -10.15 4.42 -5.82
C THR A 98 -11.28 4.35 -6.83
N ILE A 99 -11.45 5.44 -7.60
CA ILE A 99 -12.26 5.50 -8.80
C ILE A 99 -11.31 5.64 -10.00
N GLY A 100 -11.53 4.85 -11.03
CA GLY A 100 -10.73 4.84 -12.22
C GLY A 100 -11.52 5.12 -13.49
N TYR A 101 -10.81 5.69 -14.45
CA TYR A 101 -11.31 5.91 -15.81
C TYR A 101 -10.45 5.18 -16.82
N ASN A 102 -11.08 4.40 -17.65
CA ASN A 102 -10.48 3.60 -18.71
C ASN A 102 -10.67 4.29 -20.05
N PHE A 103 -9.58 4.67 -20.71
CA PHE A 103 -9.63 5.46 -21.95
C PHE A 103 -10.04 4.65 -23.18
N GLN A 104 -9.73 3.34 -23.17
CA GLN A 104 -10.00 2.45 -24.31
C GLN A 104 -10.52 1.08 -23.83
N PRO A 105 -11.75 1.02 -23.28
CA PRO A 105 -12.26 -0.17 -22.59
C PRO A 105 -12.42 -1.40 -23.46
N TYR A 106 -12.55 -1.22 -24.77
CA TYR A 106 -12.73 -2.30 -25.76
C TYR A 106 -11.45 -2.68 -26.49
N SER A 107 -10.34 -2.02 -26.17
CA SER A 107 -9.04 -2.30 -26.76
C SER A 107 -8.37 -3.51 -26.10
N ARG A 108 -7.49 -4.17 -26.83
CA ARG A 108 -6.58 -5.18 -26.28
C ARG A 108 -5.63 -4.60 -25.24
N TYR A 109 -5.34 -3.31 -25.37
CA TYR A 109 -4.50 -2.52 -24.45
C TYR A 109 -5.37 -1.37 -23.95
N SER A 110 -5.71 -1.39 -22.71
CA SER A 110 -6.67 -0.49 -22.11
C SER A 110 -5.99 0.40 -21.06
N PRO A 111 -5.47 1.57 -21.49
CA PRO A 111 -4.86 2.51 -20.55
C PRO A 111 -5.92 3.11 -19.64
N TYR A 112 -5.53 3.34 -18.38
CA TYR A 112 -6.41 3.92 -17.39
C TYR A 112 -5.65 4.84 -16.43
N VAL A 113 -6.42 5.67 -15.74
CA VAL A 113 -5.99 6.43 -14.57
C VAL A 113 -6.96 6.12 -13.43
N ARG A 114 -6.47 6.06 -12.20
CA ARG A 114 -7.30 5.95 -11.01
C ARG A 114 -6.77 6.81 -9.88
N GLY A 115 -7.68 7.31 -9.05
CA GLY A 115 -7.33 8.11 -7.88
C GLY A 115 -8.33 7.91 -6.76
N GLY A 116 -7.89 8.15 -5.54
CA GLY A 116 -8.73 7.98 -4.34
C GLY A 116 -7.91 8.09 -3.07
N PHE A 117 -8.25 7.27 -2.10
CA PHE A 117 -7.65 7.29 -0.77
C PHE A 117 -6.90 6.00 -0.50
N ILE A 118 -5.86 6.13 0.31
CA ILE A 118 -5.08 5.02 0.86
C ILE A 118 -4.88 5.24 2.35
N HIS A 119 -4.81 4.15 3.10
CA HIS A 119 -4.48 4.16 4.52
C HIS A 119 -3.57 2.98 4.83
N HIS A 120 -2.44 3.26 5.47
CA HIS A 120 -1.46 2.26 5.87
C HIS A 120 -1.79 1.74 7.25
N PHE A 121 -2.24 0.51 7.34
CA PHE A 121 -2.35 -0.21 8.60
C PHE A 121 -1.00 -0.82 8.90
N ALA A 122 -0.32 -0.29 9.90
CA ALA A 122 0.96 -0.80 10.32
C ALA A 122 0.91 -1.37 11.74
N SER A 123 1.83 -2.25 12.05
CA SER A 123 2.05 -2.82 13.38
C SER A 123 3.54 -3.09 13.53
N GLY A 124 4.14 -2.55 14.56
CA GLY A 124 5.60 -2.68 14.80
C GLY A 124 6.01 -2.10 16.13
N ASP A 125 7.28 -2.34 16.50
CA ASP A 125 7.81 -1.99 17.82
C ASP A 125 7.90 -0.47 18.06
N GLN A 126 7.99 0.33 17.00
CA GLN A 126 8.15 1.80 17.07
C GLN A 126 7.05 2.53 16.27
N TYR A 127 6.02 1.81 15.84
CA TYR A 127 4.90 2.40 15.13
C TYR A 127 3.96 3.10 16.12
N ASP A 128 3.65 4.37 15.85
CA ASP A 128 2.68 5.15 16.63
C ASP A 128 1.32 5.18 15.92
N SER A 129 1.26 5.80 14.76
CA SER A 129 -0.01 5.99 14.03
C SER A 129 0.21 6.21 12.54
N SER A 130 -0.88 6.17 11.77
CA SER A 130 -0.87 6.54 10.35
C SER A 130 -2.07 7.39 10.00
N THR A 131 -1.92 8.26 9.00
CA THR A 131 -2.99 9.10 8.47
C THR A 131 -3.38 8.64 7.07
N PRO A 132 -4.68 8.71 6.70
CA PRO A 132 -5.09 8.48 5.33
C PRO A 132 -4.48 9.50 4.38
N GLY A 133 -4.06 9.06 3.21
CA GLY A 133 -3.50 9.89 2.17
C GLY A 133 -4.22 9.79 0.84
N LEU A 134 -3.73 10.51 -0.14
CA LEU A 134 -4.19 10.43 -1.52
C LEU A 134 -3.42 9.33 -2.25
N PHE A 135 -4.13 8.61 -3.10
CA PHE A 135 -3.55 7.61 -3.99
C PHE A 135 -3.84 7.99 -5.44
N LEU A 136 -2.82 7.92 -6.29
CA LEU A 136 -2.94 8.15 -7.72
C LEU A 136 -2.18 7.05 -8.48
N ALA A 137 -2.81 6.49 -9.50
CA ALA A 137 -2.18 5.48 -10.34
C ALA A 137 -2.51 5.67 -11.81
N VAL A 138 -1.57 5.26 -12.65
CA VAL A 138 -1.74 5.10 -14.10
C VAL A 138 -1.34 3.70 -14.48
N GLY A 139 -2.05 3.10 -15.42
CA GLY A 139 -1.75 1.73 -15.81
C GLY A 139 -2.30 1.34 -17.17
N VAL A 140 -1.98 0.12 -17.55
CA VAL A 140 -2.49 -0.51 -18.77
C VAL A 140 -2.99 -1.90 -18.44
N ASP A 141 -4.26 -2.13 -18.73
CA ASP A 141 -4.88 -3.44 -18.68
C ASP A 141 -4.65 -4.20 -19.97
N PHE A 142 -4.11 -5.39 -19.86
CA PHE A 142 -4.05 -6.40 -20.91
C PHE A 142 -5.12 -7.47 -20.64
N THR A 143 -5.23 -8.44 -21.52
CA THR A 143 -6.26 -9.49 -21.39
C THR A 143 -6.14 -10.28 -20.08
N HIS A 144 -4.91 -10.60 -19.64
CA HIS A 144 -4.63 -11.48 -18.50
C HIS A 144 -3.84 -10.82 -17.39
N PHE A 145 -3.27 -9.65 -17.62
CA PHE A 145 -2.45 -8.95 -16.64
C PHE A 145 -2.62 -7.43 -16.76
N THR A 146 -2.18 -6.73 -15.74
CA THR A 146 -2.13 -5.27 -15.64
C THR A 146 -0.72 -4.85 -15.25
N LEU A 147 -0.23 -3.78 -15.85
CA LEU A 147 0.93 -3.02 -15.38
C LEU A 147 0.45 -1.69 -14.84
N GLU A 148 0.92 -1.33 -13.66
CA GLU A 148 0.51 -0.09 -12.99
C GLU A 148 1.71 0.60 -12.36
N LEU A 149 1.73 1.92 -12.46
CA LEU A 149 2.60 2.82 -11.73
C LEU A 149 1.71 3.68 -10.83
N ALA A 150 1.99 3.71 -9.55
CA ALA A 150 1.21 4.46 -8.58
C ALA A 150 2.11 5.27 -7.64
N THR A 151 1.50 6.25 -6.99
CA THR A 151 2.09 6.99 -5.88
C THR A 151 1.04 7.24 -4.84
N ASP A 152 1.45 7.33 -3.58
CA ASP A 152 0.58 7.71 -2.49
C ASP A 152 1.17 8.86 -1.66
N GLN A 153 0.32 9.49 -0.86
CA GLN A 153 0.64 10.59 0.04
C GLN A 153 -0.01 10.30 1.39
N SER A 154 0.45 9.26 2.03
CA SER A 154 0.06 8.96 3.41
C SER A 154 1.24 9.28 4.34
N GLU A 155 0.94 9.56 5.60
CA GLU A 155 1.95 9.80 6.63
C GLU A 155 1.88 8.66 7.63
N VAL A 156 3.05 8.10 7.94
CA VAL A 156 3.22 7.09 8.98
C VAL A 156 4.11 7.69 10.07
N LYS A 157 3.65 7.63 11.31
CA LYS A 157 4.35 8.18 12.47
C LYS A 157 5.03 7.06 13.23
N PHE A 158 6.27 7.32 13.56
CA PHE A 158 7.11 6.40 14.32
C PHE A 158 7.68 7.08 15.56
N ASP A 159 7.84 6.33 16.62
CA ASP A 159 8.61 6.75 17.79
C ASP A 159 10.09 6.87 17.41
N ARG A 160 10.69 7.99 17.77
CA ARG A 160 12.11 8.26 17.53
C ARG A 160 12.80 8.80 18.78
N LEU A 161 14.02 8.32 19.03
CA LEU A 161 14.90 8.88 20.04
C LEU A 161 15.60 10.12 19.49
N PHE A 162 15.50 11.22 20.22
CA PHE A 162 16.21 12.46 19.95
C PHE A 162 17.23 12.66 21.07
N CYS A 163 18.51 12.60 20.76
CA CYS A 163 19.59 12.80 21.72
C CYS A 163 20.27 14.14 21.49
N ASP A 164 20.50 14.89 22.57
CA ASP A 164 21.26 16.14 22.52
C ASP A 164 22.78 15.89 22.54
N THR A 165 23.57 16.98 22.43
CA THR A 165 25.03 16.91 22.45
C THR A 165 25.60 16.51 23.83
N ALA A 166 24.82 16.56 24.89
CA ALA A 166 25.19 16.13 26.23
C ALA A 166 24.90 14.62 26.44
N GLY A 167 24.20 13.97 25.52
CA GLY A 167 23.84 12.56 25.58
C GLY A 167 22.50 12.30 26.28
N ASP A 168 21.73 13.34 26.61
CA ASP A 168 20.38 13.19 27.12
C ASP A 168 19.42 12.89 25.94
N CYS A 169 18.66 11.79 26.07
CA CYS A 169 17.76 11.33 25.02
C CYS A 169 16.31 11.44 25.46
N GLU A 170 15.47 11.99 24.59
CA GLU A 170 14.03 12.09 24.76
C GLU A 170 13.32 11.29 23.66
N LEU A 171 12.25 10.60 24.00
CA LEU A 171 11.37 9.93 23.04
C LEU A 171 10.43 10.97 22.42
N GLY A 172 10.43 11.07 21.10
CA GLY A 172 9.50 11.90 20.33
C GLY A 172 8.96 11.12 19.14
N THR A 173 8.19 11.77 18.31
CA THR A 173 7.64 11.16 17.08
C THR A 173 8.27 11.78 15.84
N THR A 174 8.49 10.98 14.81
CA THR A 174 8.88 11.42 13.47
C THR A 174 7.85 10.96 12.46
N GLU A 175 7.60 11.78 11.45
CA GLU A 175 6.69 11.45 10.34
C GLU A 175 7.54 11.04 9.14
N LEU A 176 7.24 9.87 8.58
CA LEU A 176 7.74 9.47 7.28
C LEU A 176 6.63 9.70 6.25
N ASN A 177 6.90 10.57 5.30
CA ASN A 177 6.06 10.73 4.13
C ASN A 177 6.31 9.56 3.19
N THR A 178 5.32 8.72 3.04
CA THR A 178 5.36 7.65 2.05
C THR A 178 5.00 8.19 0.67
N TYR A 179 5.87 9.01 0.08
CA TYR A 179 5.81 9.31 -1.37
C TYR A 179 6.38 8.12 -2.15
N ASP A 180 5.75 7.00 -1.95
CA ASP A 180 6.20 5.80 -2.61
C ASP A 180 5.79 5.81 -4.07
N VAL A 181 6.76 5.49 -4.92
CA VAL A 181 6.48 5.09 -6.28
C VAL A 181 6.33 3.57 -6.28
N LEU A 182 5.13 3.13 -6.57
CA LEU A 182 4.75 1.72 -6.64
C LEU A 182 4.74 1.28 -8.10
N PHE A 183 5.51 0.25 -8.42
CA PHE A 183 5.39 -0.46 -9.69
C PHE A 183 4.75 -1.80 -9.44
N SER A 184 3.59 -2.06 -10.07
CA SER A 184 2.80 -3.25 -9.82
C SER A 184 2.56 -4.05 -11.08
N PHE A 185 2.63 -5.37 -10.93
CA PHE A 185 2.23 -6.35 -11.91
C PHE A 185 1.11 -7.20 -11.33
N TYR A 186 -0.06 -7.22 -11.96
CA TYR A 186 -1.21 -8.00 -11.50
C TYR A 186 -1.65 -9.02 -12.54
N TRP A 187 -1.96 -10.25 -12.10
CA TRP A 187 -2.79 -11.19 -12.84
C TRP A 187 -4.26 -10.89 -12.63
N ARG A 188 -5.04 -11.04 -13.69
CA ARG A 188 -6.46 -10.69 -13.76
C ARG A 188 -7.32 -11.95 -13.77
N PHE A 189 -8.26 -12.01 -12.83
CA PHE A 189 -9.22 -13.11 -12.70
C PHE A 189 -10.63 -12.55 -12.80
N ARG A 190 -11.23 -12.68 -13.99
CA ARG A 190 -12.61 -12.25 -14.21
C ARG A 190 -13.56 -13.27 -13.61
N LEU A 191 -14.46 -12.82 -12.75
CA LEU A 191 -15.54 -13.63 -12.24
C LEU A 191 -16.56 -13.76 -13.40
N ASN A 192 -16.73 -14.98 -13.90
CA ASN A 192 -17.61 -15.28 -14.99
C ASN A 192 -19.02 -14.70 -14.75
N ARG A 193 -19.59 -14.20 -15.83
CA ARG A 193 -20.99 -13.77 -15.92
C ARG A 193 -21.95 -14.93 -15.78
#